data_53caad24d7af8bd505a6ac5e2579fde5
#
_entry.id   53caad24d7af8bd505a6ac5e2579fde5
#
_cell.length_a   1.000
_cell.length_b   1.000
_cell.length_c   1.000
_cell.angle_alpha   90.00
_cell.angle_beta   90.00
_cell.angle_gamma   90.00
#
_symmetry.space_group_name_H-M   'P 1'
#
loop_
_entity.id
_entity.type
_entity.pdbx_description
1 polymer ?
#
loop_
_entity_poly.entity_id
_entity_poly.type
_entity_poly.pdbx_seq_one_letter_code
_entity_poly.pdbx_strand_id
1 'polypeptide(L)'
;MIRYLKGLKQYPGRRTPLDTVIESKQPLQPVAQQPRHVHTITDRFSMANTYLIQDQRFIVVDPGSVLNVQLLLAYMQRFLHCHPEDIDLIILTHLHPEHCAGVEELRRASHAPVAASIAAKRWSQLWTEEGRNAAGGISVSQFVGRMFSQVRLPGVVHHLDLFEPYYERQAQLVDIWLDDVEGLPNHLDWRVIASPGLTPESLCLYNPFSYELLCGDTLITIEGGTILVRGGTNRIQLQQTLQTLQSLKVYFLYPGHGKPFLSIRALATIQW
;
A
#
# COMPACT_ATOMS: atom_id res chain seq x y z
N MET A 1 27.70 -2.78 -0.64
CA MET A 1 26.36 -2.49 -0.11
C MET A 1 26.15 -1.02 0.22
N ILE A 2 27.02 -0.33 0.99
CA ILE A 2 26.95 1.15 1.16
C ILE A 2 26.98 1.86 -0.21
N ARG A 3 27.75 1.35 -1.18
CA ARG A 3 27.76 1.84 -2.58
C ARG A 3 26.42 1.62 -3.30
N TYR A 4 25.70 0.57 -2.96
CA TYR A 4 24.40 0.27 -3.52
C TYR A 4 23.36 1.32 -3.13
N LEU A 5 23.27 1.63 -1.84
CA LEU A 5 22.34 2.65 -1.34
C LEU A 5 22.73 4.07 -1.77
N LYS A 6 24.05 4.34 -1.94
CA LYS A 6 24.50 5.61 -2.54
C LYS A 6 24.18 5.70 -4.03
N GLY A 7 24.14 4.56 -4.72
CA GLY A 7 23.73 4.48 -6.14
C GLY A 7 22.25 4.80 -6.33
N LEU A 8 21.41 4.44 -5.38
CA LEU A 8 19.98 4.81 -5.38
C LEU A 8 19.75 6.31 -5.27
N LYS A 9 20.70 7.07 -4.70
CA LYS A 9 20.67 8.53 -4.63
C LYS A 9 21.16 9.22 -5.90
N GLN A 10 21.78 8.49 -6.83
CA GLN A 10 22.32 9.05 -8.06
C GLN A 10 21.56 8.46 -9.26
N TYR A 11 20.57 9.13 -9.69
CA TYR A 11 19.63 8.76 -10.76
C TYR A 11 20.14 8.74 -12.22
N PRO A 12 21.36 9.04 -12.61
CA PRO A 12 21.79 8.92 -13.99
C PRO A 12 22.11 7.48 -14.35
N GLY A 13 21.39 6.96 -15.30
CA GLY A 13 21.66 5.66 -15.93
C GLY A 13 21.00 4.45 -15.27
N ARG A 14 20.44 4.59 -14.10
CA ARG A 14 19.43 3.72 -13.46
C ARG A 14 19.66 2.21 -13.58
N ARG A 15 20.89 1.77 -13.60
CA ARG A 15 21.21 0.37 -13.35
C ARG A 15 21.13 0.14 -11.86
N THR A 16 20.31 -0.80 -11.44
CA THR A 16 20.25 -1.18 -10.05
C THR A 16 21.49 -1.95 -9.70
N PRO A 17 22.19 -1.57 -8.67
CA PRO A 17 23.31 -2.37 -8.17
C PRO A 17 22.93 -3.78 -7.72
N LEU A 18 21.60 -4.10 -7.59
CA LEU A 18 21.12 -5.46 -7.37
C LEU A 18 21.44 -6.38 -8.53
N ASP A 19 21.31 -5.91 -9.76
CA ASP A 19 21.70 -6.72 -10.92
C ASP A 19 23.21 -7.01 -10.88
N THR A 20 24.00 -6.02 -10.50
CA THR A 20 25.46 -6.17 -10.33
C THR A 20 25.82 -7.09 -9.15
N VAL A 21 25.09 -6.99 -8.02
CA VAL A 21 25.33 -7.85 -6.85
C VAL A 21 24.92 -9.30 -7.13
N ILE A 22 23.82 -9.51 -7.87
CA ILE A 22 23.35 -10.84 -8.24
C ILE A 22 24.30 -11.48 -9.27
N GLU A 23 24.74 -10.71 -10.25
CA GLU A 23 25.73 -11.16 -11.26
C GLU A 23 27.10 -11.47 -10.64
N SER A 24 27.51 -10.72 -9.62
CA SER A 24 28.79 -10.95 -8.93
C SER A 24 28.77 -12.12 -7.95
N LYS A 25 27.66 -12.84 -7.79
CA LYS A 25 27.46 -13.96 -6.84
C LYS A 25 27.85 -13.66 -5.40
N GLN A 26 27.90 -12.40 -5.00
CA GLN A 26 28.14 -12.04 -3.60
C GLN A 26 26.93 -12.43 -2.74
N PRO A 27 27.15 -13.06 -1.57
CA PRO A 27 26.06 -13.40 -0.67
C PRO A 27 25.35 -12.11 -0.22
N LEU A 28 24.01 -12.10 -0.33
CA LEU A 28 23.19 -11.02 0.20
C LEU A 28 23.42 -10.95 1.72
N GLN A 29 23.83 -9.79 2.21
CA GLN A 29 23.96 -9.60 3.64
C GLN A 29 22.56 -9.56 4.29
N PRO A 30 22.45 -10.00 5.55
CA PRO A 30 21.17 -9.95 6.27
C PRO A 30 20.55 -8.57 6.23
N VAL A 31 19.25 -8.51 5.93
CA VAL A 31 18.45 -7.26 5.82
C VAL A 31 18.60 -6.35 7.03
N ALA A 32 18.81 -6.94 8.22
CA ALA A 32 18.97 -6.20 9.48
C ALA A 32 20.17 -5.24 9.49
N GLN A 33 21.14 -5.39 8.59
CA GLN A 33 22.35 -4.55 8.54
C GLN A 33 22.30 -3.46 7.46
N GLN A 34 21.20 -3.37 6.70
CA GLN A 34 21.06 -2.37 5.65
C GLN A 34 20.30 -1.15 6.16
N PRO A 35 20.73 0.06 5.83
CA PRO A 35 19.91 1.24 6.03
C PRO A 35 18.63 1.03 5.22
N ARG A 36 17.50 0.92 5.91
CA ARG A 36 16.19 0.77 5.27
C ARG A 36 15.77 2.13 4.76
N HIS A 37 15.37 2.20 3.51
CA HIS A 37 14.70 3.38 2.98
C HIS A 37 13.17 3.22 3.00
N VAL A 38 12.66 2.02 3.30
CA VAL A 38 11.25 1.77 3.60
C VAL A 38 11.13 1.39 5.07
N HIS A 39 10.46 2.25 5.83
CA HIS A 39 10.21 2.05 7.26
C HIS A 39 8.78 1.58 7.45
N THR A 40 8.57 0.66 8.38
CA THR A 40 7.25 0.11 8.71
C THR A 40 6.82 0.59 10.08
N ILE A 41 5.64 1.18 10.15
CA ILE A 41 4.99 1.61 11.38
C ILE A 41 3.68 0.82 11.49
N THR A 42 3.49 0.12 12.60
CA THR A 42 2.30 -0.71 12.83
C THR A 42 1.74 -0.41 14.22
N ASP A 43 0.47 -0.05 14.31
CA ASP A 43 -0.17 0.02 15.62
C ASP A 43 -0.69 -1.37 16.04
N ARG A 44 -0.85 -1.54 17.36
CA ARG A 44 -1.26 -2.84 17.92
C ARG A 44 -2.76 -3.14 17.78
N PHE A 45 -3.56 -2.16 17.41
CA PHE A 45 -5.02 -2.26 17.35
C PHE A 45 -5.51 -2.58 15.95
N SER A 46 -5.11 -1.79 14.96
CA SER A 46 -5.50 -2.04 13.57
C SER A 46 -4.70 -3.16 12.94
N MET A 47 -3.46 -3.39 13.43
CA MET A 47 -2.48 -4.31 12.84
C MET A 47 -2.19 -4.03 11.35
N ALA A 48 -2.64 -2.88 10.86
CA ALA A 48 -2.33 -2.40 9.53
C ALA A 48 -0.96 -1.72 9.52
N ASN A 49 -0.24 -1.90 8.44
CA ASN A 49 1.07 -1.32 8.23
C ASN A 49 0.95 0.02 7.51
N THR A 50 1.59 1.02 8.08
CA THR A 50 1.92 2.29 7.42
C THR A 50 3.36 2.22 6.96
N TYR A 51 3.64 2.60 5.73
CA TYR A 51 4.99 2.62 5.20
C TYR A 51 5.47 4.04 4.96
N LEU A 52 6.68 4.34 5.43
CA LEU A 52 7.39 5.57 5.12
C LEU A 52 8.55 5.23 4.20
N ILE A 53 8.47 5.68 2.96
CA ILE A 53 9.52 5.50 1.95
C ILE A 53 10.41 6.72 1.98
N GLN A 54 11.68 6.54 2.28
CA GLN A 54 12.69 7.58 2.23
C GLN A 54 13.34 7.61 0.85
N ASP A 55 12.98 8.60 0.06
CA ASP A 55 13.56 8.90 -1.23
C ASP A 55 14.25 10.29 -1.17
N GLN A 56 14.18 11.12 -2.18
CA GLN A 56 14.62 12.52 -2.11
C GLN A 56 13.83 13.29 -1.04
N ARG A 57 12.57 13.01 -0.93
CA ARG A 57 11.65 13.37 0.14
C ARG A 57 10.92 12.11 0.60
N PHE A 58 9.91 12.24 1.44
CA PHE A 58 9.21 11.08 1.98
C PHE A 58 7.88 10.83 1.27
N ILE A 59 7.59 9.56 1.01
CA ILE A 59 6.25 9.08 0.65
C ILE A 59 5.69 8.32 1.84
N VAL A 60 4.44 8.59 2.20
CA VAL A 60 3.69 7.76 3.16
C VAL A 60 2.68 6.92 2.39
N VAL A 61 2.70 5.62 2.58
CA VAL A 61 1.73 4.68 2.02
C VAL A 61 0.87 4.15 3.15
N ASP A 62 -0.45 4.29 2.99
CA ASP A 62 -1.47 3.89 3.96
C ASP A 62 -1.19 4.50 5.35
N PRO A 63 -1.65 5.74 5.62
CA PRO A 63 -1.42 6.40 6.93
C PRO A 63 -1.97 5.62 8.11
N GLY A 64 -2.85 4.64 7.87
CA GLY A 64 -3.42 3.82 8.92
C GLY A 64 -4.43 4.59 9.78
N SER A 65 -4.48 4.24 11.05
CA SER A 65 -5.29 4.94 12.05
C SER A 65 -4.64 6.29 12.45
N VAL A 66 -5.39 7.12 13.17
CA VAL A 66 -4.82 8.35 13.77
C VAL A 66 -3.64 8.02 14.70
N LEU A 67 -3.67 6.87 15.37
CA LEU A 67 -2.56 6.42 16.19
C LEU A 67 -1.32 6.09 15.34
N ASN A 68 -1.49 5.45 14.18
CA ASN A 68 -0.38 5.21 13.25
C ASN A 68 0.27 6.54 12.83
N VAL A 69 -0.54 7.55 12.53
CA VAL A 69 -0.02 8.88 12.17
C VAL A 69 0.80 9.48 13.32
N GLN A 70 0.31 9.42 14.55
CA GLN A 70 1.06 9.90 15.71
C GLN A 70 2.40 9.16 15.90
N LEU A 71 2.39 7.82 15.74
CA LEU A 71 3.59 6.99 15.80
C LEU A 71 4.57 7.32 14.66
N LEU A 72 4.06 7.51 13.44
CA LEU A 72 4.84 7.92 12.28
C LEU A 72 5.54 9.26 12.51
N LEU A 73 4.79 10.28 12.93
CA LEU A 73 5.34 11.62 13.17
C LEU A 73 6.37 11.62 14.31
N ALA A 74 6.09 10.87 15.38
CA ALA A 74 7.06 10.68 16.47
C ALA A 74 8.31 9.95 15.99
N TYR A 75 8.17 8.95 15.12
CA TYR A 75 9.28 8.23 14.51
C TYR A 75 10.15 9.15 13.63
N MET A 76 9.53 9.92 12.75
CA MET A 76 10.23 10.89 11.91
C MET A 76 11.05 11.88 12.74
N GLN A 77 10.43 12.46 13.76
CA GLN A 77 11.10 13.43 14.62
C GLN A 77 12.26 12.82 15.43
N ARG A 78 12.03 11.64 16.07
CA ARG A 78 13.01 11.06 17.03
C ARG A 78 14.16 10.34 16.36
N PHE A 79 13.92 9.67 15.24
CA PHE A 79 14.89 8.76 14.63
C PHE A 79 15.43 9.24 13.29
N LEU A 80 14.63 10.00 12.54
CA LEU A 80 15.06 10.53 11.25
C LEU A 80 15.44 12.01 11.31
N HIS A 81 15.08 12.69 12.41
CA HIS A 81 15.28 14.14 12.60
C HIS A 81 14.64 14.95 11.46
N CYS A 82 13.46 14.54 11.03
CA CYS A 82 12.69 15.12 9.94
C CYS A 82 11.37 15.67 10.46
N HIS A 83 10.78 16.57 9.67
CA HIS A 83 9.52 17.23 9.97
C HIS A 83 8.37 16.64 9.14
N PRO A 84 7.10 16.79 9.54
CA PRO A 84 5.95 16.34 8.75
C PRO A 84 5.93 16.93 7.33
N GLU A 85 6.39 18.18 7.16
CA GLU A 85 6.45 18.91 5.89
C GLU A 85 7.48 18.33 4.90
N ASP A 86 8.34 17.41 5.36
CA ASP A 86 9.25 16.69 4.48
C ASP A 86 8.54 15.55 3.72
N ILE A 87 7.28 15.26 4.07
CA ILE A 87 6.43 14.32 3.31
C ILE A 87 5.95 15.01 2.04
N ASP A 88 6.24 14.39 0.90
CA ASP A 88 5.94 14.90 -0.44
C ASP A 88 4.64 14.34 -1.01
N LEU A 89 4.27 13.13 -0.59
CA LEU A 89 3.12 12.42 -1.12
C LEU A 89 2.55 11.44 -0.09
N ILE A 90 1.22 11.40 0.01
CA ILE A 90 0.48 10.39 0.75
C ILE A 90 -0.24 9.50 -0.27
N ILE A 91 -0.07 8.18 -0.20
CA ILE A 91 -0.69 7.23 -1.12
C ILE A 91 -1.61 6.30 -0.34
N LEU A 92 -2.81 6.09 -0.85
CA LEU A 92 -3.77 5.12 -0.36
C LEU A 92 -3.81 3.93 -1.32
N THR A 93 -3.41 2.75 -0.84
CA THR A 93 -3.49 1.52 -1.66
C THR A 93 -4.93 1.12 -1.91
N HIS A 94 -5.81 1.37 -0.96
CA HIS A 94 -7.26 1.20 -1.03
C HIS A 94 -7.93 1.99 0.10
N LEU A 95 -9.25 2.08 0.11
CA LEU A 95 -9.98 2.98 1.02
C LEU A 95 -10.54 2.29 2.28
N HIS A 96 -9.98 1.18 2.73
CA HIS A 96 -10.40 0.58 4.00
C HIS A 96 -10.01 1.44 5.20
N PRO A 97 -10.88 1.56 6.23
CA PRO A 97 -10.66 2.43 7.36
C PRO A 97 -9.33 2.22 8.09
N GLU A 98 -8.91 0.97 8.24
CA GLU A 98 -7.65 0.62 8.89
C GLU A 98 -6.40 1.13 8.16
N HIS A 99 -6.53 1.49 6.87
CA HIS A 99 -5.44 2.02 6.03
C HIS A 99 -5.49 3.53 5.83
N CYS A 100 -6.67 4.15 5.93
CA CYS A 100 -6.83 5.54 5.55
C CYS A 100 -7.53 6.44 6.60
N ALA A 101 -7.91 5.93 7.77
CA ALA A 101 -8.58 6.74 8.79
C ALA A 101 -7.75 7.94 9.28
N GLY A 102 -6.42 7.83 9.24
CA GLY A 102 -5.50 8.90 9.64
C GLY A 102 -5.13 9.89 8.54
N VAL A 103 -5.65 9.74 7.31
CA VAL A 103 -5.22 10.55 6.16
C VAL A 103 -5.43 12.04 6.37
N GLU A 104 -6.58 12.43 6.95
CA GLU A 104 -6.89 13.85 7.22
C GLU A 104 -5.93 14.46 8.23
N GLU A 105 -5.56 13.70 9.27
CA GLU A 105 -4.60 14.14 10.29
C GLU A 105 -3.21 14.32 9.68
N LEU A 106 -2.75 13.34 8.92
CA LEU A 106 -1.44 13.40 8.27
C LEU A 106 -1.38 14.54 7.25
N ARG A 107 -2.41 14.68 6.41
CA ARG A 107 -2.52 15.79 5.44
C ARG A 107 -2.47 17.16 6.12
N ARG A 108 -3.14 17.32 7.26
CA ARG A 108 -3.11 18.56 8.03
C ARG A 108 -1.71 18.87 8.57
N ALA A 109 -0.98 17.84 9.01
CA ALA A 109 0.36 18.00 9.57
C ALA A 109 1.43 18.23 8.48
N SER A 110 1.33 17.56 7.34
CA SER A 110 2.37 17.55 6.30
C SER A 110 2.11 18.54 5.16
N HIS A 111 0.85 18.91 4.92
CA HIS A 111 0.37 19.61 3.73
C HIS A 111 0.61 18.83 2.42
N ALA A 112 0.99 17.56 2.51
CA ALA A 112 1.24 16.70 1.36
C ALA A 112 -0.07 16.37 0.62
N PRO A 113 -0.05 16.31 -0.73
CA PRO A 113 -1.18 15.84 -1.52
C PRO A 113 -1.44 14.35 -1.27
N VAL A 114 -2.71 13.97 -1.39
CA VAL A 114 -3.18 12.60 -1.25
C VAL A 114 -3.44 11.99 -2.63
N ALA A 115 -2.88 10.83 -2.89
CA ALA A 115 -3.06 10.08 -4.12
C ALA A 115 -3.76 8.74 -3.87
N ALA A 116 -4.67 8.36 -4.75
CA ALA A 116 -5.36 7.08 -4.73
C ALA A 116 -5.69 6.62 -6.17
N SER A 117 -6.11 5.37 -6.32
CA SER A 117 -6.52 4.84 -7.62
C SER A 117 -7.69 5.62 -8.23
N ILE A 118 -7.61 5.89 -9.53
CA ILE A 118 -8.73 6.47 -10.30
C ILE A 118 -9.99 5.61 -10.21
N ALA A 119 -9.86 4.32 -9.97
CA ALA A 119 -11.00 3.44 -9.74
C ALA A 119 -11.78 3.84 -8.48
N ALA A 120 -11.13 4.36 -7.44
CA ALA A 120 -11.81 4.88 -6.25
C ALA A 120 -12.74 6.06 -6.59
N LYS A 121 -12.32 6.95 -7.49
CA LYS A 121 -13.17 8.04 -7.98
C LYS A 121 -14.41 7.54 -8.71
N ARG A 122 -14.23 6.54 -9.57
CA ARG A 122 -15.34 5.94 -10.31
C ARG A 122 -16.31 5.25 -9.36
N TRP A 123 -15.79 4.57 -8.34
CA TRP A 123 -16.60 3.94 -7.32
C TRP A 123 -17.36 4.95 -6.47
N SER A 124 -16.76 6.00 -5.98
CA SER A 124 -17.44 7.04 -5.21
C SER A 124 -18.58 7.71 -6.01
N GLN A 125 -18.44 7.82 -7.33
CA GLN A 125 -19.50 8.33 -8.22
C GLN A 125 -20.65 7.34 -8.41
N LEU A 126 -20.36 6.03 -8.46
CA LEU A 126 -21.37 4.97 -8.55
C LEU A 126 -22.20 4.83 -7.27
N TRP A 127 -21.74 5.41 -6.15
CA TRP A 127 -22.41 5.38 -4.86
C TRP A 127 -23.42 6.53 -4.69
N THR A 128 -23.45 7.48 -5.62
CA THR A 128 -24.57 8.42 -5.73
C THR A 128 -25.88 7.67 -6.01
N GLU A 129 -27.05 8.26 -5.70
CA GLU A 129 -28.34 7.56 -5.86
C GLU A 129 -28.55 6.96 -7.24
N GLU A 130 -28.07 7.62 -8.30
CA GLU A 130 -28.12 7.10 -9.67
C GLU A 130 -27.18 5.90 -9.89
N GLY A 131 -26.00 5.89 -9.24
CA GLY A 131 -25.05 4.78 -9.31
C GLY A 131 -25.51 3.55 -8.55
N ARG A 132 -26.24 3.70 -7.44
CA ARG A 132 -26.83 2.57 -6.71
C ARG A 132 -27.80 1.75 -7.58
N ASN A 133 -28.58 2.41 -8.41
CA ASN A 133 -29.50 1.77 -9.33
C ASN A 133 -28.80 1.10 -10.51
N ALA A 134 -27.66 1.63 -10.97
CA ALA A 134 -26.88 1.09 -12.06
C ALA A 134 -26.00 -0.12 -11.67
N ALA A 135 -25.59 -0.22 -10.41
CA ALA A 135 -24.73 -1.30 -9.90
C ALA A 135 -25.47 -2.60 -9.56
N GLY A 136 -26.74 -2.75 -9.95
CA GLY A 136 -27.50 -4.00 -9.76
C GLY A 136 -27.86 -4.33 -8.32
N GLY A 137 -28.00 -3.34 -7.46
CA GLY A 137 -28.62 -3.51 -6.14
C GLY A 137 -27.75 -4.21 -5.07
N ILE A 138 -26.45 -4.36 -5.29
CA ILE A 138 -25.56 -4.78 -4.20
C ILE A 138 -25.33 -3.57 -3.31
N SER A 139 -26.00 -3.53 -2.14
CA SER A 139 -25.76 -2.46 -1.19
C SER A 139 -24.35 -2.57 -0.63
N VAL A 140 -23.76 -1.43 -0.30
CA VAL A 140 -22.46 -1.35 0.40
C VAL A 140 -22.46 -2.22 1.65
N SER A 141 -23.59 -2.25 2.36
CA SER A 141 -23.78 -3.11 3.52
C SER A 141 -23.59 -4.59 3.21
N GLN A 142 -24.03 -5.07 2.04
CA GLN A 142 -23.79 -6.46 1.61
C GLN A 142 -22.34 -6.69 1.18
N PHE A 143 -21.72 -5.67 0.59
CA PHE A 143 -20.33 -5.71 0.18
C PHE A 143 -19.38 -5.75 1.41
N VAL A 144 -19.53 -4.80 2.30
CA VAL A 144 -18.77 -4.71 3.54
C VAL A 144 -19.12 -5.88 4.47
N GLY A 145 -20.37 -6.31 4.54
CA GLY A 145 -20.81 -7.48 5.31
C GLY A 145 -20.16 -8.79 4.83
N ARG A 146 -19.98 -8.99 3.51
CA ARG A 146 -19.21 -10.12 2.97
C ARG A 146 -17.72 -10.02 3.30
N MET A 147 -17.18 -8.82 3.33
CA MET A 147 -15.77 -8.57 3.63
C MET A 147 -15.45 -8.83 5.11
N PHE A 148 -16.30 -8.37 6.02
CA PHE A 148 -16.14 -8.58 7.46
C PHE A 148 -16.70 -9.91 7.98
N SER A 149 -17.53 -10.62 7.22
CA SER A 149 -18.02 -11.95 7.63
C SER A 149 -16.91 -13.00 7.70
N GLN A 150 -15.77 -12.75 7.07
CA GLN A 150 -14.59 -13.60 7.21
C GLN A 150 -13.74 -13.29 8.44
N VAL A 151 -13.92 -12.10 9.03
CA VAL A 151 -13.32 -11.74 10.31
C VAL A 151 -14.42 -11.91 11.37
N ARG A 152 -14.38 -13.00 12.13
CA ARG A 152 -15.32 -13.26 13.24
C ARG A 152 -15.11 -12.24 14.36
N LEU A 153 -15.59 -11.02 14.19
CA LEU A 153 -15.76 -10.06 15.28
C LEU A 153 -17.25 -9.98 15.61
N PRO A 154 -17.68 -10.55 16.76
CA PRO A 154 -19.08 -10.42 17.17
C PRO A 154 -19.39 -8.95 17.47
N GLY A 155 -20.39 -8.39 16.81
CA GLY A 155 -20.98 -7.09 17.14
C GLY A 155 -20.75 -5.96 16.15
N VAL A 156 -19.97 -6.11 15.08
CA VAL A 156 -19.67 -5.03 14.12
C VAL A 156 -20.68 -4.95 12.95
N VAL A 157 -21.50 -5.97 12.76
CA VAL A 157 -22.30 -6.18 11.53
C VAL A 157 -23.52 -5.26 11.39
N HIS A 158 -23.93 -4.52 12.42
CA HIS A 158 -25.19 -3.74 12.40
C HIS A 158 -25.06 -2.25 12.07
N HIS A 159 -23.86 -1.73 11.75
CA HIS A 159 -23.68 -0.30 11.47
C HIS A 159 -23.12 -0.02 10.06
N LEU A 160 -23.45 -0.85 9.09
CA LEU A 160 -22.89 -0.81 7.73
C LEU A 160 -23.31 0.42 6.93
N ASP A 161 -24.45 1.02 7.26
CA ASP A 161 -24.92 2.28 6.65
C ASP A 161 -24.05 3.49 7.06
N LEU A 162 -23.17 3.32 8.06
CA LEU A 162 -22.23 4.36 8.48
C LEU A 162 -20.97 4.44 7.60
N PHE A 163 -20.69 3.43 6.77
CA PHE A 163 -19.49 3.38 5.95
C PHE A 163 -19.62 4.12 4.61
N GLU A 164 -20.84 4.26 4.06
CA GLU A 164 -21.07 5.04 2.83
C GLU A 164 -20.50 6.46 2.93
N PRO A 165 -20.84 7.24 3.96
CA PRO A 165 -20.30 8.58 4.14
C PRO A 165 -18.78 8.59 4.34
N TYR A 166 -18.22 7.50 4.86
CA TYR A 166 -16.79 7.36 5.06
C TYR A 166 -16.02 7.31 3.73
N TYR A 167 -16.43 6.44 2.79
CA TYR A 167 -15.77 6.34 1.49
C TYR A 167 -15.85 7.63 0.68
N GLU A 168 -17.02 8.26 0.64
CA GLU A 168 -17.21 9.56 0.00
C GLU A 168 -16.28 10.62 0.60
N ARG A 169 -16.19 10.67 1.93
CA ARG A 169 -15.30 11.60 2.63
C ARG A 169 -13.83 11.33 2.30
N GLN A 170 -13.41 10.08 2.28
CA GLN A 170 -12.03 9.73 1.93
C GLN A 170 -11.71 10.10 0.49
N ALA A 171 -12.62 9.83 -0.44
CA ALA A 171 -12.45 10.21 -1.84
C ALA A 171 -12.36 11.74 -2.03
N GLN A 172 -13.03 12.55 -1.20
CA GLN A 172 -12.93 14.02 -1.22
C GLN A 172 -11.56 14.53 -0.73
N LEU A 173 -10.80 13.72 -0.01
CA LEU A 173 -9.46 14.08 0.44
C LEU A 173 -8.38 13.81 -0.62
N VAL A 174 -8.72 13.12 -1.71
CA VAL A 174 -7.78 12.74 -2.76
C VAL A 174 -7.56 13.89 -3.73
N ASP A 175 -6.32 14.30 -3.89
CA ASP A 175 -5.88 15.38 -4.80
C ASP A 175 -5.42 14.83 -6.15
N ILE A 176 -4.81 13.63 -6.16
CA ILE A 176 -4.18 13.01 -7.33
C ILE A 176 -4.80 11.63 -7.58
N TRP A 177 -5.37 11.45 -8.77
CA TRP A 177 -5.92 10.17 -9.20
C TRP A 177 -4.90 9.40 -10.03
N LEU A 178 -4.51 8.21 -9.54
CA LEU A 178 -3.53 7.34 -10.15
C LEU A 178 -4.21 6.26 -10.99
N ASP A 179 -3.66 6.01 -12.17
CA ASP A 179 -3.95 4.85 -13.00
C ASP A 179 -2.69 3.98 -13.11
N ASP A 180 -2.68 2.94 -13.92
CA ASP A 180 -1.45 2.23 -14.26
C ASP A 180 -0.48 3.20 -14.93
N VAL A 181 0.49 3.68 -14.15
CA VAL A 181 1.44 4.71 -14.60
C VAL A 181 2.88 4.28 -14.35
N GLU A 182 3.77 4.75 -15.20
CA GLU A 182 5.20 4.50 -15.09
C GLU A 182 5.91 5.49 -14.16
N GLY A 183 5.44 5.66 -12.97
CA GLY A 183 6.10 6.49 -11.98
C GLY A 183 5.16 7.43 -11.25
N LEU A 184 5.44 7.62 -9.99
CA LEU A 184 4.74 8.57 -9.15
C LEU A 184 5.27 10.00 -9.39
N PRO A 185 4.44 11.03 -9.19
CA PRO A 185 4.91 12.41 -9.18
C PRO A 185 6.13 12.57 -8.25
N ASN A 186 7.21 13.14 -8.77
CA ASN A 186 8.50 13.33 -8.09
C ASN A 186 9.23 12.06 -7.63
N HIS A 187 8.66 10.85 -7.84
CA HIS A 187 9.20 9.56 -7.37
C HIS A 187 9.12 8.52 -8.50
N LEU A 188 9.77 8.82 -9.62
CA LEU A 188 9.64 8.09 -10.89
C LEU A 188 10.11 6.63 -10.85
N ASP A 189 10.86 6.23 -9.83
CA ASP A 189 11.28 4.85 -9.65
C ASP A 189 10.16 3.95 -9.13
N TRP A 190 9.10 4.52 -8.59
CA TRP A 190 7.94 3.80 -8.11
C TRP A 190 6.84 3.80 -9.17
N ARG A 191 6.39 2.61 -9.56
CA ARG A 191 5.30 2.39 -10.51
C ARG A 191 4.03 2.04 -9.78
N VAL A 192 2.92 2.59 -10.24
CA VAL A 192 1.58 2.18 -9.79
C VAL A 192 1.16 0.97 -10.63
N ILE A 193 0.64 -0.05 -9.96
CA ILE A 193 0.03 -1.22 -10.59
C ILE A 193 -1.40 -1.33 -10.05
N ALA A 194 -2.38 -1.17 -10.93
CA ALA A 194 -3.76 -1.46 -10.56
C ALA A 194 -3.88 -2.93 -10.15
N SER A 195 -4.42 -3.17 -8.97
CA SER A 195 -4.53 -4.52 -8.39
C SER A 195 -5.96 -4.84 -7.94
N PRO A 196 -6.96 -4.71 -8.85
CA PRO A 196 -8.35 -4.95 -8.51
C PRO A 196 -8.59 -6.41 -8.13
N GLY A 197 -9.65 -6.63 -7.34
CA GLY A 197 -10.09 -7.97 -6.96
C GLY A 197 -10.31 -8.13 -5.48
N LEU A 198 -9.42 -7.64 -4.62
CA LEU A 198 -9.72 -7.45 -3.20
C LEU A 198 -10.78 -6.34 -3.05
N THR A 199 -10.43 -5.14 -3.47
CA THR A 199 -11.36 -4.06 -3.77
C THR A 199 -11.16 -3.63 -5.24
N PRO A 200 -12.14 -2.95 -5.85
CA PRO A 200 -12.00 -2.51 -7.25
C PRO A 200 -10.91 -1.45 -7.43
N GLU A 201 -10.64 -0.67 -6.38
CA GLU A 201 -9.70 0.45 -6.38
C GLU A 201 -8.33 0.08 -5.82
N SER A 202 -8.10 -1.17 -5.46
CA SER A 202 -6.79 -1.59 -4.95
C SER A 202 -5.67 -1.30 -5.93
N LEU A 203 -4.55 -0.82 -5.40
CA LEU A 203 -3.31 -0.63 -6.14
C LEU A 203 -2.11 -1.16 -5.36
N CYS A 204 -1.07 -1.48 -6.09
CA CYS A 204 0.26 -1.79 -5.57
C CYS A 204 1.26 -0.74 -6.04
N LEU A 205 2.35 -0.58 -5.30
CA LEU A 205 3.50 0.20 -5.70
C LEU A 205 4.69 -0.73 -5.91
N TYR A 206 5.30 -0.66 -7.08
CA TYR A 206 6.43 -1.49 -7.44
C TYR A 206 7.65 -0.65 -7.82
N ASN A 207 8.79 -0.95 -7.21
CA ASN A 207 10.06 -0.38 -7.62
C ASN A 207 10.87 -1.44 -8.39
N PRO A 208 11.01 -1.30 -9.73
CA PRO A 208 11.71 -2.28 -10.55
C PRO A 208 13.23 -2.24 -10.38
N PHE A 209 13.77 -1.22 -9.72
CA PHE A 209 15.20 -1.05 -9.51
C PHE A 209 15.67 -1.70 -8.20
N SER A 210 14.84 -1.62 -7.15
CA SER A 210 15.11 -2.26 -5.86
C SER A 210 14.34 -3.57 -5.66
N TYR A 211 13.45 -3.92 -6.61
CA TYR A 211 12.58 -5.11 -6.56
C TYR A 211 11.68 -5.15 -5.33
N GLU A 212 11.15 -4.00 -4.96
CA GLU A 212 10.27 -3.80 -3.84
C GLU A 212 8.82 -3.69 -4.29
N LEU A 213 7.92 -4.35 -3.58
CA LEU A 213 6.49 -4.31 -3.82
C LEU A 213 5.75 -3.99 -2.53
N LEU A 214 5.05 -2.85 -2.51
CA LEU A 214 4.04 -2.55 -1.50
C LEU A 214 2.69 -2.96 -2.09
N CYS A 215 2.01 -3.91 -1.50
CA CYS A 215 0.85 -4.56 -2.12
C CYS A 215 -0.48 -4.30 -1.38
N GLY A 216 -0.50 -3.42 -0.40
CA GLY A 216 -1.68 -3.25 0.45
C GLY A 216 -2.18 -4.61 0.93
N ASP A 217 -3.47 -4.82 0.90
CA ASP A 217 -4.11 -6.07 1.33
C ASP A 217 -4.27 -7.11 0.22
N THR A 218 -3.81 -6.83 -1.01
CA THR A 218 -3.82 -7.81 -2.10
C THR A 218 -3.09 -9.09 -1.70
N LEU A 219 -1.98 -8.93 -0.96
CA LEU A 219 -1.23 -10.02 -0.34
C LEU A 219 -0.99 -9.68 1.14
N ILE A 220 -1.15 -10.66 2.01
CA ILE A 220 -0.83 -10.53 3.43
C ILE A 220 0.19 -11.58 3.84
N THR A 221 0.97 -11.31 4.88
CA THR A 221 1.93 -12.26 5.42
C THR A 221 1.49 -12.73 6.81
N ILE A 222 1.62 -14.02 7.04
CA ILE A 222 1.38 -14.61 8.37
C ILE A 222 2.69 -15.14 8.95
N GLU A 223 2.63 -15.61 10.20
CA GLU A 223 3.79 -16.20 10.86
C GLU A 223 4.39 -17.34 10.03
N GLY A 224 5.73 -17.42 10.04
CA GLY A 224 6.46 -18.39 9.23
C GLY A 224 6.75 -17.93 7.78
N GLY A 225 6.37 -16.70 7.41
CA GLY A 225 6.66 -16.14 6.07
C GLY A 225 5.76 -16.69 4.97
N THR A 226 4.62 -17.27 5.33
CA THR A 226 3.62 -17.68 4.34
C THR A 226 2.89 -16.44 3.82
N ILE A 227 2.78 -16.33 2.50
CA ILE A 227 2.01 -15.28 1.83
C ILE A 227 0.62 -15.85 1.53
N LEU A 228 -0.40 -15.13 1.95
CA LEU A 228 -1.79 -15.46 1.69
C LEU A 228 -2.42 -14.40 0.78
N VAL A 229 -3.31 -14.87 -0.07
CA VAL A 229 -4.20 -14.02 -0.86
C VAL A 229 -5.48 -13.83 -0.06
N ARG A 230 -5.83 -12.60 0.23
CA ARG A 230 -7.09 -12.28 0.88
C ARG A 230 -8.24 -12.44 -0.12
N GLY A 231 -9.32 -13.12 0.29
CA GLY A 231 -10.52 -13.20 -0.54
C GLY A 231 -11.08 -11.81 -0.82
N GLY A 232 -11.44 -11.56 -2.06
CA GLY A 232 -11.86 -10.24 -2.52
C GLY A 232 -13.28 -10.22 -3.08
N THR A 233 -13.65 -9.07 -3.62
CA THR A 233 -14.97 -8.80 -4.19
C THR A 233 -15.16 -9.41 -5.57
N ASN A 234 -14.05 -9.58 -6.30
CA ASN A 234 -14.03 -10.15 -7.63
C ASN A 234 -12.89 -11.15 -7.80
N ARG A 235 -13.23 -12.44 -7.76
CA ARG A 235 -12.25 -13.53 -7.85
C ARG A 235 -11.51 -13.56 -9.18
N ILE A 236 -12.18 -13.25 -10.29
CA ILE A 236 -11.55 -13.26 -11.62
C ILE A 236 -10.52 -12.13 -11.73
N GLN A 237 -10.87 -10.92 -11.31
CA GLN A 237 -9.94 -9.80 -11.31
C GLN A 237 -8.78 -10.06 -10.35
N LEU A 238 -9.03 -10.62 -9.17
CA LEU A 238 -7.97 -10.98 -8.23
C LEU A 238 -7.00 -11.98 -8.83
N GLN A 239 -7.50 -12.97 -9.58
CA GLN A 239 -6.67 -13.94 -10.28
C GLN A 239 -5.77 -13.28 -11.33
N GLN A 240 -6.33 -12.36 -12.12
CA GLN A 240 -5.57 -11.58 -13.11
C GLN A 240 -4.50 -10.71 -12.44
N THR A 241 -4.87 -10.02 -11.37
CA THR A 241 -3.93 -9.23 -10.55
C THR A 241 -2.75 -10.09 -10.08
N LEU A 242 -3.04 -11.27 -9.53
CA LEU A 242 -1.98 -12.14 -9.02
C LEU A 242 -1.09 -12.68 -10.14
N GLN A 243 -1.61 -12.98 -11.32
CA GLN A 243 -0.80 -13.34 -12.49
C GLN A 243 0.14 -12.19 -12.88
N THR A 244 -0.37 -10.96 -12.89
CA THR A 244 0.45 -9.77 -13.13
C THR A 244 1.55 -9.64 -12.09
N LEU A 245 1.23 -9.71 -10.80
CA LEU A 245 2.21 -9.59 -9.73
C LEU A 245 3.26 -10.72 -9.79
N GLN A 246 2.85 -11.96 -10.08
CA GLN A 246 3.77 -13.11 -10.23
C GLN A 246 4.76 -12.96 -11.40
N SER A 247 4.44 -12.15 -12.40
CA SER A 247 5.37 -11.83 -13.50
C SER A 247 6.47 -10.85 -13.10
N LEU A 248 6.32 -10.19 -11.94
CA LEU A 248 7.30 -9.23 -11.45
C LEU A 248 8.44 -9.91 -10.70
N LYS A 249 9.62 -9.34 -10.82
CA LYS A 249 10.78 -9.72 -10.03
C LYS A 249 10.69 -8.99 -8.67
N VAL A 250 10.24 -9.68 -7.63
CA VAL A 250 10.06 -9.11 -6.29
C VAL A 250 10.94 -9.82 -5.29
N TYR A 251 11.72 -9.06 -4.53
CA TYR A 251 12.55 -9.54 -3.42
C TYR A 251 12.04 -9.06 -2.07
N PHE A 252 11.52 -7.84 -2.02
CA PHE A 252 10.98 -7.24 -0.80
C PHE A 252 9.48 -7.04 -0.98
N LEU A 253 8.70 -7.71 -0.14
CA LEU A 253 7.26 -7.58 -0.10
C LEU A 253 6.84 -6.84 1.16
N TYR A 254 6.05 -5.79 0.99
CA TYR A 254 5.51 -4.94 2.05
C TYR A 254 3.97 -5.02 2.02
N PRO A 255 3.37 -5.93 2.81
CA PRO A 255 1.92 -6.13 2.83
C PRO A 255 1.21 -5.11 3.71
N GLY A 256 -0.08 -4.88 3.49
CA GLY A 256 -0.92 -4.07 4.38
C GLY A 256 -1.06 -4.67 5.78
N HIS A 257 -1.01 -6.00 5.89
CA HIS A 257 -1.00 -6.72 7.17
C HIS A 257 0.09 -7.78 7.24
N GLY A 258 0.64 -7.95 8.44
CA GLY A 258 1.73 -8.90 8.71
C GLY A 258 3.11 -8.26 8.56
N LYS A 259 4.15 -9.07 8.61
CA LYS A 259 5.54 -8.57 8.57
C LYS A 259 6.03 -8.44 7.13
N PRO A 260 6.82 -7.40 6.80
CA PRO A 260 7.53 -7.37 5.55
C PRO A 260 8.33 -8.65 5.31
N PHE A 261 8.32 -9.12 4.09
CA PHE A 261 8.91 -10.40 3.71
C PHE A 261 10.03 -10.21 2.69
N LEU A 262 11.16 -10.86 2.95
CA LEU A 262 12.30 -10.88 2.04
C LEU A 262 12.52 -12.28 1.50
N SER A 263 12.43 -12.43 0.18
CA SER A 263 12.78 -13.66 -0.51
C SER A 263 13.08 -13.39 -1.98
N ILE A 264 14.05 -14.08 -2.55
CA ILE A 264 14.36 -14.03 -3.99
C ILE A 264 13.17 -14.50 -4.86
N ARG A 265 12.24 -15.23 -4.25
CA ARG A 265 11.02 -15.73 -4.91
C ARG A 265 9.79 -15.39 -4.06
N ALA A 266 9.70 -14.14 -3.58
CA ALA A 266 8.64 -13.74 -2.67
C ALA A 266 7.24 -14.14 -3.17
N LEU A 267 6.97 -13.97 -4.47
CA LEU A 267 5.66 -14.25 -5.05
C LEU A 267 5.47 -15.70 -5.54
N ALA A 268 6.54 -16.50 -5.61
CA ALA A 268 6.44 -17.90 -6.05
C ALA A 268 5.80 -18.83 -5.00
N THR A 269 5.70 -18.38 -3.76
CA THR A 269 5.12 -19.14 -2.63
C THR A 269 3.64 -18.83 -2.39
N ILE A 270 3.02 -18.01 -3.24
CA ILE A 270 1.60 -17.68 -3.11
C ILE A 270 0.76 -18.93 -3.30
N GLN A 271 0.01 -19.29 -2.26
CA GLN A 271 -0.99 -20.35 -2.31
C GLN A 271 -2.37 -19.75 -2.60
N TRP A 272 -3.12 -20.39 -3.49
CA TRP A 272 -4.45 -19.98 -3.96
C TRP A 272 -5.55 -20.68 -3.18
#